data_73bc13b2fcd2a86945642a5bbaef5330
#
_entry.id   73bc13b2fcd2a86945642a5bbaef5330
#
_cell.length_a   1.000
_cell.length_b   1.000
_cell.length_c   1.000
_cell.angle_alpha   90.00
_cell.angle_beta   90.00
_cell.angle_gamma   90.00
#
_symmetry.space_group_name_H-M   'P 1'
#
loop_
_entity.id
_entity.type
_entity.pdbx_description
1 polymer ?
#
loop_
_entity_poly.entity_id
_entity_poly.type
_entity_poly.pdbx_seq_one_letter_code
_entity_poly.pdbx_strand_id
1 'polypeptide(L)'
;SIKFFDMFVGGGFRSGLEAIGGFECVGYCEIDKYAKQAYEAIYDTGGELYFDDARKIVTEQLPDFDLITGGFLAKASQSQEQEKDSTIQEERCFFEIARIVAVKKPKYLFIENVPGLLNHDEGRT
;
A
#
# COMPACT_ATOMS: atom_id res chain seq x y z
N SER A 1 -14.84 -7.38 12.94
CA SER A 1 -14.22 -6.45 11.98
C SER A 1 -13.09 -7.14 11.21
N ILE A 2 -12.94 -6.77 9.97
CA ILE A 2 -11.82 -7.22 9.16
C ILE A 2 -10.68 -6.23 9.38
N LYS A 3 -9.54 -6.74 9.81
CA LYS A 3 -8.38 -5.90 10.06
C LYS A 3 -7.53 -5.81 8.81
N PHE A 4 -7.06 -4.62 8.49
CA PHE A 4 -6.24 -4.44 7.30
C PHE A 4 -4.99 -3.62 7.59
N PHE A 5 -3.97 -3.85 6.80
CA PHE A 5 -2.72 -3.11 6.82
C PHE A 5 -2.58 -2.39 5.49
N ASP A 6 -2.39 -1.08 5.53
CA ASP A 6 -2.48 -0.23 4.33
C ASP A 6 -1.09 0.19 3.91
N MET A 7 -0.61 -0.42 2.83
CA MET A 7 0.72 -0.14 2.30
C MET A 7 0.62 0.88 1.18
N PHE A 8 1.51 1.86 1.21
CA PHE A 8 1.62 2.85 0.14
C PHE A 8 0.30 3.59 -0.05
N VAL A 9 -0.02 4.38 0.95
CA VAL A 9 -1.37 4.89 1.18
C VAL A 9 -1.90 5.86 0.12
N GLY A 10 -1.06 6.27 -0.82
CA GLY A 10 -1.54 7.12 -1.91
C GLY A 10 -2.55 6.46 -2.83
N GLY A 11 -2.75 5.15 -2.71
CA GLY A 11 -3.64 4.42 -3.61
C GLY A 11 -5.12 4.57 -3.34
N GLY A 12 -5.50 5.01 -2.15
CA GLY A 12 -6.90 5.34 -1.90
C GLY A 12 -7.80 4.18 -1.50
N PHE A 13 -7.27 3.01 -1.24
CA PHE A 13 -8.10 1.86 -0.86
C PHE A 13 -8.91 2.12 0.41
N ARG A 14 -8.31 2.80 1.38
CA ARG A 14 -8.96 2.99 2.67
C ARG A 14 -10.27 3.75 2.56
N SER A 15 -10.35 4.67 1.62
CA SER A 15 -11.57 5.43 1.41
C SER A 15 -12.76 4.50 1.12
N GLY A 16 -12.56 3.54 0.23
CA GLY A 16 -13.59 2.57 -0.07
C GLY A 16 -13.92 1.67 1.11
N LEU A 17 -12.91 1.23 1.83
CA LEU A 17 -13.13 0.34 2.97
C LEU A 17 -13.90 1.06 4.08
N GLU A 18 -13.58 2.32 4.32
CA GLU A 18 -14.29 3.07 5.35
C GLU A 18 -15.71 3.39 4.94
N ALA A 19 -15.95 3.60 3.65
CA ALA A 19 -17.31 3.85 3.17
C ALA A 19 -18.21 2.63 3.37
N ILE A 20 -17.66 1.43 3.19
CA ILE A 20 -18.42 0.21 3.39
C ILE A 20 -18.63 -0.08 4.87
N GLY A 21 -17.62 0.17 5.68
CA GLY A 21 -17.65 -0.16 7.10
C GLY A 21 -17.25 -1.59 7.38
N GLY A 22 -16.97 -1.87 8.63
CA GLY A 22 -16.58 -3.22 9.05
C GLY A 22 -15.09 -3.52 8.88
N PHE A 23 -14.29 -2.53 8.56
CA PHE A 23 -12.85 -2.67 8.41
C PHE A 23 -12.13 -1.82 9.44
N GLU A 24 -11.05 -2.36 9.98
CA GLU A 24 -10.25 -1.68 10.99
C GLU A 24 -8.80 -1.67 10.52
N CYS A 25 -8.21 -0.47 10.41
CA CYS A 25 -6.81 -0.35 10.00
C CYS A 25 -5.90 -0.58 11.19
N VAL A 26 -4.98 -1.53 11.06
CA VAL A 26 -4.03 -1.79 12.14
C VAL A 26 -2.74 -1.00 11.97
N GLY A 27 -2.46 -0.53 10.75
CA GLY A 27 -1.26 0.24 10.50
C GLY A 27 -1.17 0.64 9.06
N TYR A 28 -0.25 1.55 8.77
CA TYR A 28 -0.06 2.02 7.40
C TYR A 28 1.40 2.36 7.16
N CYS A 29 1.78 2.39 5.89
CA CYS A 29 3.15 2.66 5.49
C CYS A 29 3.15 3.65 4.34
N GLU A 30 3.90 4.74 4.49
CA GLU A 30 4.03 5.72 3.42
C GLU A 30 5.31 6.52 3.63
N ILE A 31 6.18 6.51 2.62
CA ILE A 31 7.44 7.23 2.71
C ILE A 31 7.30 8.68 2.26
N ASP A 32 6.34 8.99 1.41
CA ASP A 32 6.13 10.34 0.95
C ASP A 32 5.44 11.16 2.04
N LYS A 33 6.13 12.17 2.52
CA LYS A 33 5.68 12.97 3.62
C LYS A 33 4.36 13.68 3.33
N TYR A 34 4.16 14.13 2.09
CA TYR A 34 2.93 14.83 1.74
C TYR A 34 1.74 13.87 1.65
N ALA A 35 1.96 12.69 1.10
CA ALA A 35 0.92 11.66 1.07
C ALA A 35 0.53 11.26 2.48
N LYS A 36 1.51 11.11 3.36
CA LYS A 36 1.26 10.78 4.76
C LYS A 36 0.43 11.86 5.44
N GLN A 37 0.78 13.12 5.24
CA GLN A 37 0.04 14.22 5.85
C GLN A 37 -1.40 14.26 5.37
N ALA A 38 -1.61 14.09 4.07
CA ALA A 38 -2.96 14.09 3.50
C ALA A 38 -3.78 12.93 4.07
N TYR A 39 -3.17 11.77 4.16
CA TYR A 39 -3.82 10.58 4.68
C TYR A 39 -4.26 10.80 6.14
N GLU A 40 -3.37 11.33 6.96
CA GLU A 40 -3.68 11.55 8.36
C GLU A 40 -4.67 12.68 8.58
N ALA A 41 -4.80 13.59 7.61
CA ALA A 41 -5.81 14.63 7.67
C ALA A 41 -7.20 14.09 7.32
N ILE A 42 -7.27 13.07 6.50
CA ILE A 42 -8.53 12.50 6.04
C ILE A 42 -9.05 11.44 7.00
N TYR A 43 -8.17 10.60 7.53
CA TYR A 43 -8.57 9.45 8.33
C TYR A 43 -8.11 9.59 9.77
N ASP A 44 -8.88 8.97 10.67
CA ASP A 44 -8.48 8.90 12.07
C ASP A 44 -7.46 7.77 12.20
N THR A 45 -6.20 8.13 12.37
CA THR A 45 -5.12 7.15 12.46
C THR A 45 -4.64 6.93 13.89
N GLY A 46 -5.39 7.43 14.86
CA GLY A 46 -4.99 7.26 16.26
C GLY A 46 -4.93 5.80 16.65
N GLY A 47 -3.86 5.39 17.27
CA GLY A 47 -3.68 4.00 17.69
C GLY A 47 -3.16 3.08 16.61
N GLU A 48 -3.00 3.55 15.39
CA GLU A 48 -2.48 2.73 14.29
C GLU A 48 -0.97 2.80 14.26
N LEU A 49 -0.34 1.71 13.82
CA LEU A 49 1.09 1.70 13.60
C LEU A 49 1.43 2.51 12.35
N TYR A 50 2.56 3.17 12.39
CA TYR A 50 3.04 3.91 11.23
C TYR A 50 4.47 3.53 10.90
N PHE A 51 4.73 3.31 9.62
CA PHE A 51 6.08 3.06 9.10
C PHE A 51 6.34 3.99 7.93
N ASP A 52 7.47 4.67 7.95
CA ASP A 52 7.83 5.55 6.84
C ASP A 52 8.43 4.76 5.67
N ASP A 53 9.18 3.71 5.96
CA ASP A 53 9.89 2.95 4.94
C ASP A 53 9.51 1.48 5.10
N ALA A 54 8.94 0.90 4.05
CA ALA A 54 8.50 -0.49 4.09
C ALA A 54 9.63 -1.45 4.43
N ARG A 55 10.86 -1.09 4.08
CA ARG A 55 12.01 -1.94 4.37
C ARG A 55 12.29 -2.05 5.86
N LYS A 56 11.81 -1.11 6.65
CA LYS A 56 12.01 -1.11 8.09
C LYS A 56 11.00 -1.96 8.84
N ILE A 57 9.99 -2.45 8.16
CA ILE A 57 8.94 -3.23 8.82
C ILE A 57 9.50 -4.60 9.20
N VAL A 58 9.44 -4.90 10.49
CA VAL A 58 9.79 -6.22 10.99
C VAL A 58 8.49 -7.01 11.02
N THR A 59 8.33 -7.88 10.04
CA THR A 59 7.06 -8.53 9.77
C THR A 59 6.53 -9.29 10.98
N GLU A 60 7.43 -9.94 11.71
CA GLU A 60 7.04 -10.74 12.86
C GLU A 60 6.48 -9.92 14.00
N GLN A 61 6.74 -8.62 14.00
CA GLN A 61 6.24 -7.72 15.05
C GLN A 61 4.91 -7.08 14.68
N LEU A 62 4.42 -7.30 13.47
CA LEU A 62 3.13 -6.77 13.06
C LEU A 62 2.00 -7.56 13.73
N PRO A 63 0.90 -6.89 14.09
CA PRO A 63 -0.28 -7.64 14.54
C PRO A 63 -0.85 -8.44 13.38
N ASP A 64 -1.68 -9.40 13.69
CA ASP A 64 -2.36 -10.17 12.64
C ASP A 64 -3.39 -9.29 11.97
N PHE A 65 -3.56 -9.51 10.67
CA PHE A 65 -4.59 -8.80 9.91
C PHE A 65 -5.08 -9.72 8.79
N ASP A 66 -6.27 -9.43 8.30
CA ASP A 66 -6.94 -10.28 7.32
C ASP A 66 -6.74 -9.80 5.90
N LEU A 67 -6.42 -8.54 5.72
CA LEU A 67 -6.36 -7.89 4.42
C LEU A 67 -5.14 -7.00 4.37
N ILE A 68 -4.40 -7.07 3.28
CA ILE A 68 -3.34 -6.10 3.02
C ILE A 68 -3.72 -5.34 1.75
N THR A 69 -3.61 -4.02 1.81
CA THR A 69 -3.89 -3.17 0.67
C THR A 69 -2.63 -2.44 0.26
N GLY A 70 -2.51 -2.16 -1.02
CA GLY A 70 -1.36 -1.42 -1.50
C GLY A 70 -1.69 -0.76 -2.81
N GLY A 71 -1.30 0.51 -2.95
CA GLY A 71 -1.57 1.23 -4.18
C GLY A 71 -0.36 2.02 -4.62
N PHE A 72 -0.13 2.05 -5.90
CA PHE A 72 0.94 2.83 -6.49
C PHE A 72 0.32 3.83 -7.44
N LEU A 73 0.81 5.06 -7.40
CA LEU A 73 0.34 6.08 -8.31
C LEU A 73 1.38 6.28 -9.40
N ALA A 74 0.94 6.15 -10.65
CA ALA A 74 1.77 6.53 -11.77
C ALA A 74 1.77 8.04 -11.86
N LYS A 75 2.93 8.63 -12.03
CA LYS A 75 3.04 10.07 -12.21
C LYS A 75 3.23 10.31 -13.70
N ALA A 76 2.13 10.65 -14.35
CA ALA A 76 2.09 10.71 -15.79
C ALA A 76 3.00 11.77 -16.38
N SER A 77 3.37 12.77 -15.59
CA SER A 77 4.17 13.88 -16.08
C SER A 77 5.67 13.67 -15.90
N GLN A 78 6.10 12.51 -15.51
CA GLN A 78 7.51 12.27 -15.24
C GLN A 78 8.30 12.13 -16.53
N SER A 79 9.57 12.51 -16.46
CA SER A 79 10.50 12.27 -17.55
C SER A 79 10.77 10.78 -17.69
N GLN A 80 11.46 10.42 -18.79
CA GLN A 80 11.78 9.01 -18.98
C GLN A 80 12.64 8.45 -17.86
N GLU A 81 13.55 9.26 -17.34
CA GLU A 81 14.35 8.82 -16.22
C GLU A 81 13.51 8.59 -14.99
N GLN A 82 12.57 9.48 -14.75
CA GLN A 82 11.67 9.34 -13.62
C GLN A 82 10.75 8.15 -13.79
N GLU A 83 10.38 7.85 -15.03
CA GLU A 83 9.57 6.66 -15.29
C GLU A 83 10.33 5.39 -14.96
N LYS A 84 11.61 5.33 -15.28
CA LYS A 84 12.43 4.19 -14.90
C LYS A 84 12.52 4.06 -13.39
N ASP A 85 12.73 5.18 -12.71
CA ASP A 85 12.80 5.17 -11.26
C ASP A 85 11.47 4.72 -10.66
N SER A 86 10.37 5.15 -11.25
CA SER A 86 9.05 4.74 -10.78
C SER A 86 8.85 3.24 -10.93
N THR A 87 9.29 2.67 -12.05
CA THR A 87 9.16 1.23 -12.27
C THR A 87 9.97 0.45 -11.23
N ILE A 88 11.19 0.90 -10.96
CA ILE A 88 12.02 0.28 -9.93
C ILE A 88 11.35 0.38 -8.56
N GLN A 89 10.78 1.54 -8.26
CA GLN A 89 10.07 1.74 -7.02
C GLN A 89 8.89 0.79 -6.89
N GLU A 90 8.14 0.63 -7.97
CA GLU A 90 6.99 -0.27 -7.96
C GLU A 90 7.41 -1.70 -7.71
N GLU A 91 8.50 -2.13 -8.33
CA GLU A 91 9.00 -3.47 -8.11
C GLU A 91 9.42 -3.68 -6.66
N ARG A 92 10.07 -2.68 -6.08
CA ARG A 92 10.45 -2.75 -4.68
C ARG A 92 9.23 -2.81 -3.77
N CYS A 93 8.20 -2.04 -4.10
CA CYS A 93 6.97 -2.06 -3.31
C CYS A 93 6.32 -3.42 -3.37
N PHE A 94 6.24 -4.02 -4.54
CA PHE A 94 5.72 -5.38 -4.67
C PHE A 94 6.52 -6.36 -3.86
N PHE A 95 7.83 -6.23 -3.90
CA PHE A 95 8.69 -7.12 -3.14
C PHE A 95 8.40 -7.02 -1.64
N GLU A 96 8.23 -5.80 -1.14
CA GLU A 96 7.96 -5.62 0.28
C GLU A 96 6.60 -6.18 0.66
N ILE A 97 5.60 -5.99 -0.17
CA ILE A 97 4.28 -6.58 0.09
C ILE A 97 4.39 -8.10 0.09
N ALA A 98 5.10 -8.67 -0.88
CA ALA A 98 5.25 -10.12 -0.95
C ALA A 98 5.95 -10.68 0.28
N ARG A 99 6.95 -9.95 0.79
CA ARG A 99 7.66 -10.36 1.99
C ARG A 99 6.71 -10.43 3.19
N ILE A 100 5.87 -9.42 3.34
CA ILE A 100 4.92 -9.36 4.44
C ILE A 100 3.86 -10.46 4.30
N VAL A 101 3.35 -10.64 3.09
CA VAL A 101 2.33 -11.65 2.82
C VAL A 101 2.87 -13.06 3.11
N ALA A 102 4.14 -13.30 2.79
CA ALA A 102 4.73 -14.63 3.02
C ALA A 102 4.75 -14.99 4.50
N VAL A 103 4.89 -14.00 5.39
CA VAL A 103 4.96 -14.24 6.83
C VAL A 103 3.59 -14.16 7.47
N LYS A 104 2.83 -13.12 7.18
CA LYS A 104 1.55 -12.86 7.86
C LYS A 104 0.39 -13.64 7.26
N LYS A 105 0.48 -13.99 5.99
CA LYS A 105 -0.52 -14.79 5.28
C LYS A 105 -1.94 -14.26 5.48
N PRO A 106 -2.18 -12.99 5.13
CA PRO A 106 -3.54 -12.46 5.21
C PRO A 106 -4.46 -13.20 4.24
N LYS A 107 -5.74 -13.20 4.54
CA LYS A 107 -6.72 -13.90 3.69
C LYS A 107 -6.93 -13.20 2.37
N TYR A 108 -6.78 -11.90 2.35
CA TYR A 108 -7.12 -11.09 1.17
C TYR A 108 -5.99 -10.15 0.84
N LEU A 109 -5.84 -9.88 -0.44
CA LEU A 109 -4.79 -9.02 -0.96
C LEU A 109 -5.39 -8.12 -2.02
N PHE A 110 -5.41 -6.81 -1.77
CA PHE A 110 -5.88 -5.83 -2.75
C PHE A 110 -4.70 -4.95 -3.12
N ILE A 111 -4.25 -5.06 -4.37
CA ILE A 111 -3.16 -4.24 -4.86
C ILE A 111 -3.64 -3.49 -6.08
N GLU A 112 -3.59 -2.18 -6.01
CA GLU A 112 -3.91 -1.33 -7.13
C GLU A 112 -2.65 -1.09 -7.92
N ASN A 113 -2.71 -1.39 -9.19
CA ASN A 113 -1.55 -1.35 -10.05
C ASN A 113 -1.57 -0.10 -10.90
N VAL A 114 -0.39 0.33 -11.30
CA VAL A 114 -0.32 1.46 -12.21
C VAL A 114 -0.64 1.00 -13.63
N PRO A 115 -1.21 1.90 -14.45
CA PRO A 115 -1.64 1.49 -15.79
C PRO A 115 -0.55 0.88 -16.65
N GLY A 116 0.68 1.33 -16.48
CA GLY A 116 1.77 0.79 -17.28
C GLY A 116 1.98 -0.70 -17.08
N LEU A 117 1.84 -1.17 -15.84
CA LEU A 117 2.00 -2.59 -15.56
C LEU A 117 0.87 -3.39 -16.16
N LEU A 118 -0.35 -2.87 -16.08
CA LEU A 118 -1.49 -3.57 -16.66
C LEU A 118 -1.33 -3.70 -18.17
N ASN A 119 -0.91 -2.64 -18.82
CA ASN A 119 -0.71 -2.67 -20.25
C ASN A 119 0.38 -3.67 -20.62
N HIS A 120 1.42 -3.71 -19.84
CA HIS A 120 2.53 -4.60 -20.10
C HIS A 120 2.09 -6.05 -20.04
N ASP A 121 1.21 -6.35 -19.14
CA ASP A 121 0.74 -7.71 -18.94
C ASP A 121 -0.41 -8.06 -19.85
N GLU A 122 -0.89 -7.12 -20.62
CA GLU A 122 -1.93 -7.31 -21.60
C GLU A 122 -3.20 -7.91 -21.04
N GLY A 123 -3.46 -7.55 -19.82
CA GLY A 123 -4.71 -7.94 -19.23
C GLY A 123 -4.81 -9.36 -18.75
N ARG A 124 -3.70 -10.08 -18.72
CA ARG A 124 -3.76 -11.44 -18.24
C ARG A 124 -3.87 -11.54 -16.74
N THR A 125 -3.54 -10.52 -16.07
CA THR A 125 -3.65 -10.54 -14.62
C THR A 125 -5.03 -10.22 -14.15
#